data_55e024aaebc2a958c6fd16ac3e09e045
#
_entry.id   55e024aaebc2a958c6fd16ac3e09e045
#
_cell.length_a   1.000
_cell.length_b   1.000
_cell.length_c   1.000
_cell.angle_alpha   90.00
_cell.angle_beta   90.00
_cell.angle_gamma   90.00
#
_symmetry.space_group_name_H-M   'P 1'
#
loop_
_entity.id
_entity.type
_entity.pdbx_description
1 polymer ?
#
loop_
_entity_poly.entity_id
_entity_poly.type
_entity_poly.pdbx_seq_one_letter_code
_entity_poly.pdbx_strand_id
1 'polypeptide(L)'
;FNDYGIKNYTFQHANEAFKVATEIAKNGAYTSVFADWWAYKFEVYYSTAYNATILNENGVTNSINSDSNELIRHLNHEAAKTVRYGETSEADALKMITINPAKQLGIDDMVGSLEIGKQGDVAIWSGHPLSIYSKVEHTYVDGKKYFDLYMDPVDMRIAVDSEDSYTEAGFNTFIQGREEDSCMSDVFELIQQ
;
A
#
# COMPACT_ATOMS: atom_id res chain seq x y z
N PHE A 1 -20.77 -15.59 -5.90
CA PHE A 1 -20.21 -15.01 -7.13
C PHE A 1 -20.14 -16.05 -8.24
N ASN A 2 -19.54 -17.20 -8.00
CA ASN A 2 -19.39 -18.27 -9.01
C ASN A 2 -20.74 -18.74 -9.57
N ASP A 3 -21.78 -18.88 -8.75
CA ASP A 3 -23.13 -19.27 -9.18
C ASP A 3 -23.78 -18.27 -10.15
N TYR A 4 -23.32 -17.04 -10.13
CA TYR A 4 -23.73 -15.96 -11.02
C TYR A 4 -22.76 -15.71 -12.19
N GLY A 5 -21.71 -16.56 -12.31
CA GLY A 5 -20.70 -16.40 -13.36
C GLY A 5 -19.76 -15.22 -13.19
N ILE A 6 -19.77 -14.57 -12.01
CA ILE A 6 -18.89 -13.45 -11.71
C ILE A 6 -17.48 -14.00 -11.42
N LYS A 7 -16.50 -13.49 -12.17
CA LYS A 7 -15.08 -13.85 -12.03
C LYS A 7 -14.26 -12.57 -11.82
N ASN A 8 -13.02 -12.73 -11.41
CA ASN A 8 -12.07 -11.62 -11.21
C ASN A 8 -12.60 -10.59 -10.19
N TYR A 9 -12.99 -11.06 -9.03
CA TYR A 9 -13.42 -10.20 -7.92
C TYR A 9 -12.36 -10.20 -6.81
N THR A 10 -12.25 -9.07 -6.13
CA THR A 10 -11.29 -8.85 -5.06
C THR A 10 -12.00 -8.72 -3.72
N PHE A 11 -11.55 -9.46 -2.73
CA PHE A 11 -11.93 -9.21 -1.33
C PHE A 11 -11.05 -8.08 -0.79
N GLN A 12 -11.68 -6.94 -0.52
CA GLN A 12 -11.01 -5.77 0.05
C GLN A 12 -10.92 -5.90 1.57
N HIS A 13 -9.82 -5.43 2.18
CA HIS A 13 -9.55 -5.52 3.62
C HIS A 13 -9.64 -6.95 4.16
N ALA A 14 -9.12 -7.89 3.41
CA ALA A 14 -9.26 -9.31 3.71
C ALA A 14 -8.30 -9.75 4.86
N ASN A 15 -8.48 -9.17 6.05
CA ASN A 15 -7.57 -9.27 7.19
C ASN A 15 -7.38 -10.70 7.72
N GLU A 16 -8.39 -11.55 7.56
CA GLU A 16 -8.37 -12.93 8.00
C GLU A 16 -8.38 -13.94 6.83
N ALA A 17 -8.09 -13.47 5.60
CA ALA A 17 -8.15 -14.30 4.40
C ALA A 17 -7.18 -15.50 4.45
N PHE A 18 -6.10 -15.39 5.22
CA PHE A 18 -5.17 -16.51 5.44
C PHE A 18 -5.88 -17.78 5.97
N LYS A 19 -6.99 -17.64 6.70
CA LYS A 19 -7.77 -18.77 7.24
C LYS A 19 -8.44 -19.60 6.15
N VAL A 20 -8.69 -19.02 4.99
CA VAL A 20 -9.40 -19.61 3.84
C VAL A 20 -8.65 -19.43 2.52
N ALA A 21 -7.32 -19.30 2.59
CA ALA A 21 -6.46 -19.01 1.44
C ALA A 21 -6.64 -20.04 0.30
N THR A 22 -6.74 -21.31 0.64
CA THR A 22 -6.94 -22.40 -0.33
C THR A 22 -8.28 -22.29 -1.06
N GLU A 23 -9.33 -21.91 -0.36
CA GLU A 23 -10.66 -21.70 -0.94
C GLU A 23 -10.67 -20.49 -1.86
N ILE A 24 -10.04 -19.41 -1.46
CA ILE A 24 -9.89 -18.19 -2.28
C ILE A 24 -9.14 -18.53 -3.58
N ALA A 25 -8.02 -19.25 -3.47
CA ALA A 25 -7.23 -19.69 -4.62
C ALA A 25 -8.04 -20.58 -5.57
N LYS A 26 -8.77 -21.58 -5.06
CA LYS A 26 -9.62 -22.48 -5.87
C LYS A 26 -10.71 -21.73 -6.64
N ASN A 27 -11.22 -20.65 -6.08
CA ASN A 27 -12.26 -19.83 -6.70
C ASN A 27 -11.68 -18.79 -7.67
N GLY A 28 -10.36 -18.64 -7.75
CA GLY A 28 -9.71 -17.64 -8.60
C GLY A 28 -10.00 -16.19 -8.16
N ALA A 29 -10.36 -16.00 -6.89
CA ALA A 29 -10.59 -14.68 -6.33
C ALA A 29 -9.27 -14.03 -5.93
N TYR A 30 -9.28 -12.71 -5.86
CA TYR A 30 -8.17 -11.87 -5.44
C TYR A 30 -8.40 -11.34 -4.04
N THR A 31 -7.34 -10.86 -3.41
CA THR A 31 -7.41 -10.20 -2.10
C THR A 31 -6.58 -8.92 -2.08
N SER A 32 -7.06 -7.94 -1.33
CA SER A 32 -6.30 -6.74 -0.97
C SER A 32 -6.22 -6.69 0.56
N VAL A 33 -5.00 -6.65 1.10
CA VAL A 33 -4.73 -6.83 2.52
C VAL A 33 -3.83 -5.73 3.07
N PHE A 34 -3.79 -5.61 4.38
CA PHE A 34 -2.81 -4.77 5.08
C PHE A 34 -1.55 -5.58 5.42
N ALA A 35 -0.43 -4.89 5.59
CA ALA A 35 0.83 -5.54 5.95
C ALA A 35 0.85 -5.97 7.42
N ASP A 36 0.47 -5.10 8.34
CA ASP A 36 0.63 -5.33 9.77
C ASP A 36 -0.41 -4.61 10.66
N TRP A 37 -1.59 -4.39 10.15
CA TRP A 37 -2.67 -3.80 10.92
C TRP A 37 -3.37 -4.84 11.78
N TRP A 38 -2.84 -5.12 12.96
CA TRP A 38 -3.43 -6.08 13.88
C TRP A 38 -3.79 -5.45 15.23
N ALA A 39 -4.83 -6.00 15.86
CA ALA A 39 -5.19 -5.83 17.27
C ALA A 39 -5.49 -4.41 17.77
N TYR A 40 -5.50 -3.37 16.93
CA TYR A 40 -5.80 -2.01 17.38
C TYR A 40 -7.31 -1.72 17.45
N LYS A 41 -8.13 -2.53 16.78
CA LYS A 41 -9.60 -2.53 16.88
C LYS A 41 -10.14 -3.94 16.69
N PHE A 42 -11.40 -4.16 17.06
CA PHE A 42 -11.99 -5.51 17.07
C PHE A 42 -11.96 -6.20 15.71
N GLU A 43 -12.25 -5.49 14.63
CA GLU A 43 -12.29 -6.07 13.27
C GLU A 43 -10.92 -6.55 12.75
N VAL A 44 -9.82 -6.10 13.34
CA VAL A 44 -8.46 -6.53 13.00
C VAL A 44 -7.78 -7.32 14.12
N TYR A 45 -8.55 -7.77 15.10
CA TYR A 45 -8.04 -8.48 16.26
C TYR A 45 -7.27 -9.76 15.91
N TYR A 46 -7.76 -10.48 14.91
CA TYR A 46 -7.13 -11.72 14.42
C TYR A 46 -6.23 -11.53 13.21
N SER A 47 -6.00 -10.31 12.78
CA SER A 47 -5.07 -10.03 11.68
C SER A 47 -3.66 -10.45 12.05
N THR A 48 -2.86 -10.81 11.04
CA THR A 48 -1.48 -11.24 11.20
C THR A 48 -0.60 -10.65 10.11
N ALA A 49 0.66 -10.35 10.44
CA ALA A 49 1.67 -9.92 9.47
C ALA A 49 2.01 -10.97 8.41
N TYR A 50 1.61 -12.21 8.63
CA TYR A 50 1.84 -13.34 7.69
C TYR A 50 0.74 -13.49 6.64
N ASN A 51 -0.37 -12.72 6.73
CA ASN A 51 -1.54 -12.89 5.89
C ASN A 51 -1.19 -12.85 4.39
N ALA A 52 -0.50 -11.80 3.96
CA ALA A 52 -0.10 -11.67 2.56
C ALA A 52 0.81 -12.80 2.07
N THR A 53 1.76 -13.24 2.90
CA THR A 53 2.65 -14.36 2.58
C THR A 53 1.87 -15.66 2.41
N ILE A 54 1.00 -16.00 3.36
CA ILE A 54 0.19 -17.22 3.31
C ILE A 54 -0.70 -17.23 2.06
N LEU A 55 -1.29 -16.10 1.71
CA LEU A 55 -2.09 -15.96 0.50
C LEU A 55 -1.24 -16.18 -0.75
N ASN A 56 -0.06 -15.58 -0.83
CA ASN A 56 0.87 -15.74 -1.95
C ASN A 56 1.33 -17.20 -2.11
N GLU A 57 1.69 -17.87 -1.02
CA GLU A 57 2.10 -19.28 -1.03
C GLU A 57 0.98 -20.23 -1.47
N ASN A 58 -0.27 -19.87 -1.26
CA ASN A 58 -1.44 -20.60 -1.74
C ASN A 58 -1.86 -20.21 -3.17
N GLY A 59 -1.10 -19.34 -3.85
CA GLY A 59 -1.36 -18.95 -5.23
C GLY A 59 -2.46 -17.91 -5.40
N VAL A 60 -2.85 -17.20 -4.34
CA VAL A 60 -3.79 -16.09 -4.42
C VAL A 60 -3.08 -14.84 -4.93
N THR A 61 -3.61 -14.21 -5.97
CA THR A 61 -3.17 -12.88 -6.38
C THR A 61 -3.62 -11.87 -5.34
N ASN A 62 -2.70 -11.45 -4.49
CA ASN A 62 -2.95 -10.49 -3.42
C ASN A 62 -2.20 -9.18 -3.65
N SER A 63 -2.76 -8.09 -3.14
CA SER A 63 -2.13 -6.77 -3.10
C SER A 63 -2.05 -6.25 -1.67
N ILE A 64 -1.09 -5.36 -1.44
CA ILE A 64 -0.99 -4.59 -0.20
C ILE A 64 -1.65 -3.23 -0.44
N ASN A 65 -2.53 -2.83 0.47
CA ASN A 65 -3.10 -1.49 0.52
C ASN A 65 -2.72 -0.79 1.83
N SER A 66 -2.89 0.52 1.87
CA SER A 66 -2.52 1.32 3.03
C SER A 66 -3.70 1.75 3.87
N ASP A 67 -4.83 2.06 3.24
CA ASP A 67 -6.01 2.70 3.87
C ASP A 67 -5.62 3.87 4.79
N SER A 68 -4.58 4.60 4.42
CA SER A 68 -3.97 5.65 5.23
C SER A 68 -3.26 6.68 4.35
N ASN A 69 -3.47 7.96 4.64
CA ASN A 69 -2.83 9.09 3.97
C ASN A 69 -1.30 9.08 4.14
N GLU A 70 -0.81 8.53 5.24
CA GLU A 70 0.63 8.39 5.51
C GLU A 70 1.21 7.16 4.83
N LEU A 71 0.61 6.00 5.03
CA LEU A 71 1.17 4.73 4.55
C LEU A 71 1.13 4.60 3.03
N ILE A 72 0.19 5.26 2.34
CA ILE A 72 0.14 5.24 0.87
C ILE A 72 1.44 5.75 0.23
N ARG A 73 2.15 6.65 0.89
CA ARG A 73 3.45 7.16 0.44
C ARG A 73 4.61 6.18 0.67
N HIS A 74 4.35 5.10 1.40
CA HIS A 74 5.33 4.12 1.84
C HIS A 74 4.92 2.68 1.54
N LEU A 75 4.11 2.46 0.47
CA LEU A 75 3.66 1.11 0.09
C LEU A 75 4.82 0.15 -0.16
N ASN A 76 5.96 0.64 -0.60
CA ASN A 76 7.18 -0.15 -0.72
C ASN A 76 7.65 -0.69 0.64
N HIS A 77 7.53 0.08 1.73
CA HIS A 77 7.83 -0.38 3.08
C HIS A 77 6.78 -1.37 3.58
N GLU A 78 5.51 -1.15 3.25
CA GLU A 78 4.45 -2.10 3.57
C GLU A 78 4.69 -3.45 2.88
N ALA A 79 5.06 -3.44 1.60
CA ALA A 79 5.45 -4.65 0.88
C ALA A 79 6.72 -5.32 1.47
N ALA A 80 7.71 -4.53 1.90
CA ALA A 80 8.94 -5.04 2.52
C ALA A 80 8.68 -5.83 3.81
N LYS A 81 7.58 -5.53 4.53
CA LYS A 81 7.19 -6.27 5.73
C LYS A 81 6.87 -7.74 5.42
N THR A 82 6.33 -8.06 4.23
CA THR A 82 6.07 -9.45 3.84
C THR A 82 7.35 -10.24 3.66
N VAL A 83 8.42 -9.61 3.17
CA VAL A 83 9.75 -10.20 3.10
C VAL A 83 10.30 -10.42 4.51
N ARG A 84 10.17 -9.42 5.38
CA ARG A 84 10.73 -9.45 6.73
C ARG A 84 10.05 -10.47 7.63
N TYR A 85 8.73 -10.57 7.60
CA TYR A 85 7.96 -11.43 8.49
C TYR A 85 7.73 -12.82 7.91
N GLY A 86 7.40 -12.91 6.62
CA GLY A 86 6.94 -14.15 5.99
C GLY A 86 7.93 -14.74 4.98
N GLU A 87 9.14 -14.19 4.85
CA GLU A 87 10.16 -14.64 3.90
C GLU A 87 9.68 -14.66 2.43
N THR A 88 8.65 -13.85 2.12
CA THR A 88 8.21 -13.67 0.73
C THR A 88 9.37 -13.17 -0.13
N SER A 89 9.49 -13.66 -1.37
CA SER A 89 10.54 -13.16 -2.26
C SER A 89 10.37 -11.65 -2.52
N GLU A 90 11.48 -10.92 -2.65
CA GLU A 90 11.44 -9.49 -2.95
C GLU A 90 10.67 -9.19 -4.24
N ALA A 91 10.80 -10.07 -5.23
CA ALA A 91 10.06 -9.95 -6.49
C ALA A 91 8.54 -10.08 -6.28
N ASP A 92 8.09 -11.03 -5.45
CA ASP A 92 6.67 -11.20 -5.16
C ASP A 92 6.13 -10.06 -4.28
N ALA A 93 6.93 -9.58 -3.32
CA ALA A 93 6.57 -8.41 -2.53
C ALA A 93 6.36 -7.17 -3.42
N LEU A 94 7.23 -6.93 -4.41
CA LEU A 94 7.05 -5.84 -5.38
C LEU A 94 5.80 -6.04 -6.25
N LYS A 95 5.49 -7.27 -6.67
CA LYS A 95 4.26 -7.56 -7.41
C LYS A 95 3.00 -7.18 -6.62
N MET A 96 3.00 -7.31 -5.29
CA MET A 96 1.85 -6.98 -4.45
C MET A 96 1.47 -5.50 -4.47
N ILE A 97 2.38 -4.63 -4.89
CA ILE A 97 2.15 -3.18 -4.99
C ILE A 97 2.24 -2.65 -6.43
N THR A 98 2.40 -3.53 -7.42
CA THR A 98 2.54 -3.15 -8.84
C THR A 98 1.58 -3.94 -9.73
N ILE A 99 2.01 -5.10 -10.23
CA ILE A 99 1.22 -5.87 -11.21
C ILE A 99 -0.01 -6.54 -10.60
N ASN A 100 0.02 -6.91 -9.32
CA ASN A 100 -1.14 -7.56 -8.70
C ASN A 100 -2.35 -6.62 -8.59
N PRO A 101 -2.22 -5.38 -8.05
CA PRO A 101 -3.33 -4.42 -8.10
C PRO A 101 -3.77 -4.09 -9.54
N ALA A 102 -2.86 -4.04 -10.51
CA ALA A 102 -3.25 -3.85 -11.91
C ALA A 102 -4.13 -5.00 -12.43
N LYS A 103 -3.81 -6.27 -12.09
CA LYS A 103 -4.64 -7.44 -12.42
C LYS A 103 -6.00 -7.39 -11.74
N GLN A 104 -6.06 -6.94 -10.48
CA GLN A 104 -7.30 -6.80 -9.73
C GLN A 104 -8.24 -5.76 -10.36
N LEU A 105 -7.68 -4.73 -10.95
CA LEU A 105 -8.40 -3.67 -11.67
C LEU A 105 -8.68 -4.03 -13.15
N GLY A 106 -8.06 -5.10 -13.67
CA GLY A 106 -8.18 -5.51 -15.08
C GLY A 106 -7.50 -4.55 -16.06
N ILE A 107 -6.39 -3.94 -15.65
CA ILE A 107 -5.59 -2.97 -16.42
C ILE A 107 -4.11 -3.39 -16.53
N ASP A 108 -3.83 -4.65 -16.27
CA ASP A 108 -2.47 -5.18 -16.25
C ASP A 108 -1.84 -5.32 -17.66
N ASP A 109 -2.63 -5.16 -18.70
CA ASP A 109 -2.17 -4.97 -20.07
C ASP A 109 -1.59 -3.57 -20.33
N MET A 110 -1.99 -2.58 -19.52
CA MET A 110 -1.58 -1.19 -19.66
C MET A 110 -0.50 -0.76 -18.68
N VAL A 111 -0.55 -1.24 -17.44
CA VAL A 111 0.30 -0.79 -16.33
C VAL A 111 0.77 -1.95 -15.45
N GLY A 112 1.57 -1.64 -14.42
CA GLY A 112 1.96 -2.57 -13.34
C GLY A 112 3.24 -3.37 -13.61
N SER A 113 3.83 -3.28 -14.80
CA SER A 113 5.13 -3.88 -15.11
C SER A 113 5.89 -3.08 -16.16
N LEU A 114 7.22 -3.25 -16.18
CA LEU A 114 8.10 -2.63 -17.15
C LEU A 114 8.19 -3.49 -18.42
N GLU A 115 7.22 -3.35 -19.31
CA GLU A 115 7.12 -4.07 -20.56
C GLU A 115 6.91 -3.10 -21.73
N ILE A 116 7.46 -3.45 -22.90
CA ILE A 116 7.30 -2.64 -24.11
C ILE A 116 5.80 -2.58 -24.48
N GLY A 117 5.29 -1.38 -24.65
CA GLY A 117 3.89 -1.14 -25.02
C GLY A 117 2.99 -0.74 -23.83
N LYS A 118 3.47 -0.87 -22.60
CA LYS A 118 2.77 -0.35 -21.42
C LYS A 118 3.06 1.13 -21.20
N GLN A 119 2.23 1.76 -20.38
CA GLN A 119 2.40 3.17 -19.98
C GLN A 119 3.72 3.36 -19.23
N GLY A 120 4.33 4.52 -19.42
CA GLY A 120 5.61 4.87 -18.81
C GLY A 120 5.47 5.37 -17.37
N ASP A 121 4.81 4.58 -16.50
CA ASP A 121 4.67 4.85 -15.08
C ASP A 121 5.83 4.22 -14.34
N VAL A 122 6.84 5.03 -14.01
CA VAL A 122 8.12 4.54 -13.48
C VAL A 122 8.57 5.39 -12.31
N ALA A 123 8.97 4.73 -11.22
CA ALA A 123 9.71 5.34 -10.12
C ALA A 123 11.17 4.88 -10.16
N ILE A 124 12.10 5.83 -10.17
CA ILE A 124 13.55 5.57 -10.10
C ILE A 124 14.01 5.81 -8.67
N TRP A 125 14.76 4.86 -8.13
CA TRP A 125 15.16 4.83 -6.74
C TRP A 125 16.68 4.91 -6.60
N SER A 126 17.14 5.51 -5.50
CA SER A 126 18.58 5.57 -5.14
C SER A 126 19.20 4.21 -4.78
N GLY A 127 18.36 3.20 -4.55
CA GLY A 127 18.76 1.85 -4.19
C GLY A 127 17.58 0.89 -4.31
N HIS A 128 17.63 -0.26 -3.62
CA HIS A 128 16.56 -1.25 -3.68
C HIS A 128 15.24 -0.68 -3.13
N PRO A 129 14.10 -0.75 -3.87
CA PRO A 129 12.85 -0.12 -3.47
C PRO A 129 12.32 -0.58 -2.09
N LEU A 130 12.57 -1.82 -1.70
CA LEU A 130 12.13 -2.36 -0.40
C LEU A 130 13.03 -1.96 0.78
N SER A 131 14.11 -1.22 0.52
CA SER A 131 14.99 -0.70 1.58
C SER A 131 14.44 0.61 2.14
N ILE A 132 14.36 0.72 3.47
CA ILE A 132 13.97 1.96 4.16
C ILE A 132 14.93 3.12 3.94
N TYR A 133 16.15 2.84 3.47
CA TYR A 133 17.17 3.86 3.16
C TYR A 133 17.05 4.40 1.73
N SER A 134 16.32 3.71 0.85
CA SER A 134 16.15 4.12 -0.54
C SER A 134 15.15 5.26 -0.64
N LYS A 135 15.46 6.21 -1.51
CA LYS A 135 14.61 7.37 -1.82
C LYS A 135 14.21 7.31 -3.28
N VAL A 136 13.00 7.77 -3.59
CA VAL A 136 12.61 8.03 -4.98
C VAL A 136 13.40 9.23 -5.48
N GLU A 137 14.12 9.06 -6.58
CA GLU A 137 14.86 10.14 -7.23
C GLU A 137 14.04 10.80 -8.33
N HIS A 138 13.31 9.99 -9.11
CA HIS A 138 12.44 10.50 -10.16
C HIS A 138 11.13 9.71 -10.21
N THR A 139 10.05 10.39 -10.55
CA THR A 139 8.75 9.76 -10.84
C THR A 139 8.26 10.20 -12.21
N TYR A 140 7.89 9.21 -13.02
CA TYR A 140 7.29 9.41 -14.32
C TYR A 140 5.87 8.84 -14.30
N VAL A 141 4.94 9.55 -14.92
CA VAL A 141 3.58 9.10 -15.18
C VAL A 141 3.34 9.33 -16.66
N ASP A 142 2.93 8.28 -17.36
CA ASP A 142 2.69 8.29 -18.80
C ASP A 142 3.90 8.82 -19.59
N GLY A 143 5.10 8.45 -19.16
CA GLY A 143 6.38 8.88 -19.73
C GLY A 143 6.79 10.33 -19.43
N LYS A 144 5.96 11.11 -18.73
CA LYS A 144 6.26 12.47 -18.33
C LYS A 144 6.80 12.51 -16.90
N LYS A 145 7.92 13.21 -16.70
CA LYS A 145 8.50 13.38 -15.38
C LYS A 145 7.67 14.37 -14.53
N TYR A 146 7.23 13.92 -13.36
CA TYR A 146 6.46 14.70 -12.40
C TYR A 146 7.21 15.03 -11.12
N PHE A 147 8.24 14.27 -10.80
CA PHE A 147 9.08 14.51 -9.63
C PHE A 147 10.55 14.30 -9.98
N ASP A 148 11.41 15.18 -9.44
CA ASP A 148 12.86 15.12 -9.55
C ASP A 148 13.47 15.58 -8.22
N LEU A 149 14.06 14.68 -7.46
CA LEU A 149 14.63 14.95 -6.14
C LEU A 149 15.68 16.06 -6.15
N TYR A 150 16.38 16.24 -7.27
CA TYR A 150 17.49 17.19 -7.38
C TYR A 150 17.09 18.54 -7.94
N MET A 151 15.96 18.62 -8.61
CA MET A 151 15.47 19.83 -9.28
C MET A 151 14.27 20.44 -8.57
N ASP A 152 13.52 19.65 -7.84
CA ASP A 152 12.39 20.08 -7.02
C ASP A 152 12.90 20.35 -5.59
N PRO A 153 13.29 21.60 -5.27
CA PRO A 153 13.96 21.93 -4.01
C PRO A 153 13.05 21.76 -2.79
N VAL A 154 11.76 21.58 -3.02
CA VAL A 154 10.76 21.39 -1.96
C VAL A 154 10.44 19.92 -1.86
N ASP A 155 10.77 19.32 -0.72
CA ASP A 155 10.21 18.04 -0.35
C ASP A 155 8.70 18.24 -0.15
N MET A 156 7.89 17.84 -1.13
CA MET A 156 6.43 17.99 -1.08
C MET A 156 5.79 17.23 0.09
N ARG A 157 6.56 16.35 0.74
CA ARG A 157 6.17 15.72 2.01
C ARG A 157 6.25 16.70 3.18
N ILE A 158 7.03 17.78 2.99
CA ILE A 158 7.20 18.88 3.92
C ILE A 158 7.00 20.17 3.11
N ALA A 159 5.98 20.24 2.25
CA ALA A 159 5.63 21.49 1.59
C ALA A 159 5.01 22.44 2.62
N VAL A 160 5.91 22.95 3.39
CA VAL A 160 5.68 24.05 4.29
C VAL A 160 6.13 25.26 3.51
N ASP A 161 5.22 26.07 3.08
CA ASP A 161 5.55 27.36 2.51
C ASP A 161 6.43 28.12 3.51
N SER A 162 7.64 28.48 3.10
CA SER A 162 8.72 28.89 4.01
C SER A 162 8.47 30.19 4.77
N GLU A 163 7.42 30.92 4.46
CA GLU A 163 7.05 32.13 5.16
C GLU A 163 5.81 32.00 6.06
N ASP A 164 4.86 31.10 5.77
CA ASP A 164 3.61 30.99 6.54
C ASP A 164 3.50 29.70 7.39
N SER A 165 4.43 28.81 7.27
CA SER A 165 4.32 27.45 7.77
C SER A 165 4.58 27.26 9.25
N TYR A 166 5.18 28.24 9.87
CA TYR A 166 5.40 28.26 11.31
C TYR A 166 4.37 29.12 12.03
N THR A 167 3.30 29.55 11.37
CA THR A 167 2.19 30.16 12.07
C THR A 167 1.44 29.07 12.83
N GLU A 168 1.06 29.39 14.06
CA GLU A 168 0.27 28.53 14.95
C GLU A 168 -0.99 27.97 14.25
N ALA A 169 -1.55 28.73 13.28
CA ALA A 169 -2.66 28.32 12.43
C ALA A 169 -2.30 27.17 11.46
N GLY A 170 -1.14 27.19 10.81
CA GLY A 170 -0.70 26.12 9.90
C GLY A 170 -0.43 24.81 10.67
N PHE A 171 0.19 24.91 11.85
CA PHE A 171 0.42 23.75 12.70
C PHE A 171 -0.89 23.17 13.24
N ASN A 172 -1.83 24.03 13.67
CA ASN A 172 -3.14 23.59 14.14
C ASN A 172 -3.99 22.97 13.02
N THR A 173 -3.92 23.47 11.79
CA THR A 173 -4.60 22.84 10.62
C THR A 173 -4.02 21.47 10.32
N PHE A 174 -2.71 21.30 10.45
CA PHE A 174 -2.04 20.00 10.27
C PHE A 174 -2.43 19.00 11.39
N ILE A 175 -2.54 19.46 12.63
CA ILE A 175 -2.98 18.63 13.76
C ILE A 175 -4.47 18.29 13.64
N GLN A 176 -5.34 19.27 13.33
CA GLN A 176 -6.78 19.04 13.15
C GLN A 176 -7.08 18.10 11.98
N GLY A 177 -6.35 18.18 10.87
CA GLY A 177 -6.48 17.19 9.79
C GLY A 177 -6.10 15.77 10.19
N ARG A 178 -5.31 15.59 11.27
CA ARG A 178 -5.03 14.28 11.87
C ARG A 178 -6.12 13.81 12.84
N GLU A 179 -6.78 14.72 13.54
CA GLU A 179 -7.84 14.39 14.49
C GLU A 179 -9.15 14.02 13.79
N GLU A 180 -9.36 14.48 12.54
CA GLU A 180 -10.53 14.11 11.74
C GLU A 180 -10.41 12.74 11.07
N ASP A 181 -9.23 12.11 11.05
CA ASP A 181 -9.06 10.72 10.66
C ASP A 181 -9.60 9.82 11.80
N SER A 182 -10.88 9.52 11.72
CA SER A 182 -11.74 8.91 12.76
C SER A 182 -11.26 7.56 13.33
N CYS A 183 -10.21 6.97 12.77
CA CYS A 183 -9.62 5.73 13.29
C CYS A 183 -8.69 5.93 14.50
N MET A 184 -8.19 7.14 14.75
CA MET A 184 -7.27 7.42 15.86
C MET A 184 -7.96 8.10 17.06
N SER A 185 -9.12 8.77 16.87
CA SER A 185 -9.84 9.42 17.95
C SER A 185 -10.32 8.43 19.02
N ASP A 186 -10.76 7.25 18.59
CA ASP A 186 -11.30 6.23 19.52
C ASP A 186 -10.23 5.60 20.41
N VAL A 187 -8.97 5.61 19.99
CA VAL A 187 -7.85 5.08 20.79
C VAL A 187 -7.41 6.07 21.86
N PHE A 188 -7.48 7.37 21.59
CA PHE A 188 -7.12 8.40 22.58
C PHE A 188 -8.15 8.54 23.70
N GLU A 189 -9.45 8.33 23.45
CA GLU A 189 -10.48 8.33 24.50
C GLU A 189 -10.36 7.14 25.43
N LEU A 190 -9.89 5.98 24.96
CA LEU A 190 -9.68 4.78 25.76
C LEU A 190 -8.46 4.85 26.70
N ILE A 191 -7.50 5.75 26.44
CA ILE A 191 -6.29 5.91 27.27
C ILE A 191 -6.52 6.95 28.37
N GLN A 192 -7.57 7.78 28.29
CA GLN A 192 -7.88 8.81 29.30
C GLN A 192 -8.94 8.37 30.33
N GLN A 193 -9.45 7.15 30.24
CA GLN A 193 -10.30 6.50 31.27
C GLN A 193 -9.49 5.48 32.06
#